data_ca49b8161f2dec872e7dd9c0fadf8a4b
#
_entry.id   ca49b8161f2dec872e7dd9c0fadf8a4b
#
_cell.length_a   1.000
_cell.length_b   1.000
_cell.length_c   1.000
_cell.angle_alpha   90.00
_cell.angle_beta   90.00
_cell.angle_gamma   90.00
#
_symmetry.space_group_name_H-M   'P 1'
#
loop_
_entity.id
_entity.type
_entity.pdbx_description
1 polymer ?
#
loop_
_entity_poly.entity_id
_entity_poly.type
_entity_poly.pdbx_seq_one_letter_code
_entity_poly.pdbx_strand_id
1 'polypeptide(L)'
;LSSANTPQLAGLETFAGPIYHTGHWPHEEVDFTGQRVAIIGTGSSAVQAIPIIAEQAARLVVFQRTPNYSVPAHNAGLDPGIRREVKMNYKRLRESGKQSPNGVWSFRFNSARALQTASEERRREYEERWAYGGVSFMGAYADLMFEPEANETAAEFVRDKIREIVRDPQVAEALVPRYVIGCK
;
A
#
# COMPACT_ATOMS: atom_id res chain seq x y z
N LEU A 1 7.70 -8.17 -17.50
CA LEU A 1 6.49 -8.01 -18.30
C LEU A 1 5.34 -8.71 -17.59
N SER A 2 4.36 -7.96 -17.14
CA SER A 2 3.14 -8.50 -16.54
C SER A 2 2.07 -8.63 -17.62
N SER A 3 1.51 -9.82 -17.76
CA SER A 3 0.30 -10.06 -18.54
C SER A 3 -0.89 -10.18 -17.60
N ALA A 4 -2.05 -9.70 -18.03
CA ALA A 4 -3.28 -9.90 -17.28
C ALA A 4 -3.62 -11.40 -17.27
N ASN A 5 -3.94 -11.91 -16.10
CA ASN A 5 -4.38 -13.30 -15.92
C ASN A 5 -5.78 -13.31 -15.36
N THR A 6 -6.73 -13.78 -16.15
CA THR A 6 -8.10 -14.00 -15.68
C THR A 6 -8.17 -15.35 -14.97
N PRO A 7 -8.52 -15.39 -13.69
CA PRO A 7 -8.62 -16.65 -12.97
C PRO A 7 -9.75 -17.51 -13.52
N GLN A 8 -9.56 -18.83 -13.51
CA GLN A 8 -10.62 -19.78 -13.85
C GLN A 8 -11.57 -19.90 -12.65
N LEU A 9 -12.68 -19.20 -12.72
CA LEU A 9 -13.74 -19.25 -11.71
C LEU A 9 -14.96 -19.92 -12.33
N ALA A 10 -15.46 -20.97 -11.67
CA ALA A 10 -16.68 -21.66 -12.13
C ALA A 10 -17.86 -20.67 -12.14
N GLY A 11 -18.57 -20.60 -13.25
CA GLY A 11 -19.71 -19.70 -13.44
C GLY A 11 -19.35 -18.28 -13.88
N LEU A 12 -18.08 -17.95 -14.10
CA LEU A 12 -17.69 -16.63 -14.57
C LEU A 12 -18.36 -16.26 -15.90
N GLU A 13 -18.50 -17.25 -16.78
CA GLU A 13 -19.14 -17.15 -18.10
C GLU A 13 -20.66 -16.92 -18.03
N THR A 14 -21.29 -17.18 -16.89
CA THR A 14 -22.73 -16.98 -16.66
C THR A 14 -23.04 -15.69 -15.91
N PHE A 15 -22.00 -14.95 -15.49
CA PHE A 15 -22.20 -13.67 -14.81
C PHE A 15 -22.77 -12.63 -15.80
N ALA A 16 -23.97 -12.14 -15.51
CA ALA A 16 -24.70 -11.26 -16.41
C ALA A 16 -24.25 -9.78 -16.37
N GLY A 17 -23.46 -9.41 -15.38
CA GLY A 17 -22.95 -8.03 -15.22
C GLY A 17 -21.64 -7.78 -15.97
N PRO A 18 -21.22 -6.53 -16.11
CA PRO A 18 -19.90 -6.20 -16.67
C PRO A 18 -18.78 -6.70 -15.76
N ILE A 19 -17.71 -7.20 -16.38
CA ILE A 19 -16.51 -7.68 -15.70
C ILE A 19 -15.33 -6.84 -16.19
N TYR A 20 -14.60 -6.25 -15.24
CA TYR A 20 -13.42 -5.43 -15.50
C TYR A 20 -12.19 -6.07 -14.87
N HIS A 21 -11.07 -6.03 -15.59
CA HIS A 21 -9.78 -6.48 -15.09
C HIS A 21 -8.83 -5.28 -14.99
N THR A 22 -8.20 -5.08 -13.84
CA THR A 22 -7.34 -3.88 -13.60
C THR A 22 -6.16 -3.77 -14.58
N GLY A 23 -5.70 -4.87 -15.17
CA GLY A 23 -4.69 -4.88 -16.23
C GLY A 23 -5.23 -4.59 -17.63
N HIS A 24 -6.54 -4.55 -17.81
CA HIS A 24 -7.26 -4.27 -19.06
C HIS A 24 -8.43 -3.30 -18.78
N TRP A 25 -8.14 -2.25 -18.00
CA TRP A 25 -9.16 -1.25 -17.67
C TRP A 25 -9.62 -0.52 -18.93
N PRO A 26 -10.93 -0.32 -19.13
CA PRO A 26 -11.42 0.47 -20.25
C PRO A 26 -10.82 1.87 -20.30
N HIS A 27 -10.67 2.42 -21.48
CA HIS A 27 -10.25 3.82 -21.65
C HIS A 27 -11.40 4.79 -21.42
N GLU A 28 -12.63 4.30 -21.57
CA GLU A 28 -13.85 5.03 -21.27
C GLU A 28 -14.05 5.08 -19.74
N GLU A 29 -14.75 6.09 -19.28
CA GLU A 29 -15.11 6.21 -17.88
C GLU A 29 -16.07 5.08 -17.48
N VAL A 30 -15.78 4.44 -16.34
CA VAL A 30 -16.65 3.41 -15.76
C VAL A 30 -17.36 4.04 -14.55
N ASP A 31 -18.68 4.19 -14.65
CA ASP A 31 -19.52 4.70 -13.58
C ASP A 31 -20.09 3.54 -12.74
N PHE A 32 -19.79 3.57 -11.43
CA PHE A 32 -20.31 2.60 -10.45
C PHE A 32 -21.48 3.15 -9.63
N THR A 33 -21.98 4.33 -9.94
CA THR A 33 -23.05 5.00 -9.18
C THR A 33 -24.28 4.12 -9.07
N GLY A 34 -24.71 3.85 -7.83
CA GLY A 34 -25.88 3.04 -7.52
C GLY A 34 -25.76 1.54 -7.80
N GLN A 35 -24.61 1.06 -8.26
CA GLN A 35 -24.40 -0.36 -8.58
C GLN A 35 -23.99 -1.19 -7.35
N ARG A 36 -24.24 -2.50 -7.42
CA ARG A 36 -23.65 -3.49 -6.50
C ARG A 36 -22.37 -3.99 -7.13
N VAL A 37 -21.24 -3.70 -6.52
CA VAL A 37 -19.91 -4.01 -7.05
C VAL A 37 -19.23 -5.06 -6.20
N ALA A 38 -18.58 -6.01 -6.86
CA ALA A 38 -17.72 -7.02 -6.23
C ALA A 38 -16.28 -6.82 -6.71
N ILE A 39 -15.32 -6.81 -5.78
CA ILE A 39 -13.89 -6.76 -6.10
C ILE A 39 -13.22 -8.03 -5.61
N ILE A 40 -12.49 -8.71 -6.50
CA ILE A 40 -11.73 -9.91 -6.17
C ILE A 40 -10.25 -9.56 -6.02
N GLY A 41 -9.76 -9.70 -4.80
CA GLY A 41 -8.37 -9.41 -4.43
C GLY A 41 -8.18 -8.07 -3.74
N THR A 42 -7.07 -7.97 -3.00
CA THR A 42 -6.64 -6.78 -2.24
C THR A 42 -5.16 -6.45 -2.51
N GLY A 43 -4.69 -6.72 -3.73
CA GLY A 43 -3.37 -6.30 -4.18
C GLY A 43 -3.29 -4.79 -4.43
N SER A 44 -2.12 -4.28 -4.82
CA SER A 44 -1.85 -2.85 -4.98
C SER A 44 -2.87 -2.11 -5.85
N SER A 45 -3.34 -2.71 -6.94
CA SER A 45 -4.36 -2.09 -7.80
C SER A 45 -5.71 -2.00 -7.09
N ALA A 46 -6.14 -3.08 -6.41
CA ALA A 46 -7.42 -3.10 -5.72
C ALA A 46 -7.45 -2.14 -4.52
N VAL A 47 -6.37 -2.08 -3.72
CA VAL A 47 -6.27 -1.15 -2.58
C VAL A 47 -6.45 0.31 -3.00
N GLN A 48 -6.00 0.66 -4.20
CA GLN A 48 -6.18 2.02 -4.75
C GLN A 48 -7.56 2.24 -5.35
N ALA A 49 -8.18 1.21 -5.96
CA ALA A 49 -9.49 1.33 -6.59
C ALA A 49 -10.65 1.24 -5.59
N ILE A 50 -10.52 0.43 -4.54
CA ILE A 50 -11.58 0.19 -3.54
C ILE A 50 -12.15 1.47 -2.95
N PRO A 51 -11.38 2.44 -2.45
CA PRO A 51 -11.92 3.66 -1.88
C PRO A 51 -12.76 4.47 -2.88
N ILE A 52 -12.28 4.60 -4.11
CA ILE A 52 -12.95 5.37 -5.18
C ILE A 52 -14.27 4.71 -5.57
N ILE A 53 -14.26 3.38 -5.74
CA ILE A 53 -15.46 2.62 -6.07
C ILE A 53 -16.47 2.64 -4.90
N ALA A 54 -15.97 2.60 -3.66
CA ALA A 54 -16.83 2.64 -2.47
C ALA A 54 -17.62 3.96 -2.34
N GLU A 55 -17.07 5.09 -2.83
CA GLU A 55 -17.77 6.38 -2.85
C GLU A 55 -18.95 6.41 -3.83
N GLN A 56 -18.92 5.59 -4.88
CA GLN A 56 -19.93 5.57 -5.94
C GLN A 56 -20.94 4.43 -5.76
N ALA A 57 -20.47 3.25 -5.36
CA ALA A 57 -21.27 2.04 -5.34
C ALA A 57 -22.37 2.07 -4.26
N ALA A 58 -23.58 1.62 -4.60
CA ALA A 58 -24.62 1.40 -3.60
C ALA A 58 -24.25 0.29 -2.59
N ARG A 59 -23.47 -0.68 -3.03
CA ARG A 59 -22.89 -1.72 -2.18
C ARG A 59 -21.57 -2.23 -2.78
N LEU A 60 -20.54 -2.29 -1.97
CA LEU A 60 -19.25 -2.89 -2.33
C LEU A 60 -19.00 -4.15 -1.49
N VAL A 61 -18.61 -5.22 -2.15
CA VAL A 61 -18.14 -6.46 -1.52
C VAL A 61 -16.74 -6.77 -1.99
N VAL A 62 -15.81 -6.94 -1.05
CA VAL A 62 -14.42 -7.25 -1.36
C VAL A 62 -14.12 -8.69 -0.97
N PHE A 63 -13.70 -9.50 -1.94
CA PHE A 63 -13.28 -10.88 -1.72
C PHE A 63 -11.77 -10.93 -1.54
N GLN A 64 -11.34 -11.22 -0.32
CA GLN A 64 -9.94 -11.27 0.07
C GLN A 64 -9.52 -12.70 0.43
N ARG A 65 -8.45 -13.18 -0.18
CA ARG A 65 -7.81 -14.44 0.21
C ARG A 65 -6.78 -14.23 1.32
N THR A 66 -5.95 -13.22 1.17
CA THR A 66 -4.86 -12.90 2.10
C THR A 66 -4.80 -11.38 2.29
N PRO A 67 -4.90 -10.88 3.53
CA PRO A 67 -4.75 -9.46 3.79
C PRO A 67 -3.34 -8.98 3.45
N ASN A 68 -3.21 -7.70 3.06
CA ASN A 68 -1.94 -7.09 2.72
C ASN A 68 -1.59 -5.99 3.71
N TYR A 69 -0.29 -5.84 4.00
CA TYR A 69 0.21 -4.64 4.65
C TYR A 69 0.04 -3.45 3.69
N SER A 70 -0.57 -2.40 4.19
CA SER A 70 -0.73 -1.14 3.47
C SER A 70 -0.29 0.00 4.37
N VAL A 71 0.49 0.92 3.82
CA VAL A 71 0.90 2.15 4.49
C VAL A 71 0.33 3.35 3.72
N PRO A 72 0.04 4.48 4.37
CA PRO A 72 -0.44 5.65 3.69
C PRO A 72 0.51 6.10 2.57
N ALA A 73 -0.02 6.36 1.38
CA ALA A 73 0.78 6.88 0.27
C ALA A 73 0.75 8.41 0.21
N HIS A 74 -0.25 9.04 0.82
CA HIS A 74 -0.50 10.48 0.81
C HIS A 74 -0.47 11.08 -0.61
N ASN A 75 -1.08 10.35 -1.57
CA ASN A 75 -1.17 10.82 -2.94
C ASN A 75 -1.93 12.14 -3.01
N ALA A 76 -1.28 13.16 -3.55
CA ALA A 76 -1.84 14.49 -3.75
C ALA A 76 -1.36 15.05 -5.10
N GLY A 77 -1.98 16.13 -5.54
CA GLY A 77 -1.47 16.90 -6.66
C GLY A 77 -0.03 17.36 -6.41
N LEU A 78 0.82 17.29 -7.43
CA LEU A 78 2.21 17.70 -7.30
C LEU A 78 2.32 19.21 -7.06
N ASP A 79 2.84 19.60 -5.92
CA ASP A 79 3.11 21.01 -5.58
C ASP A 79 3.97 21.68 -6.66
N PRO A 80 3.56 22.88 -7.17
CA PRO A 80 4.29 23.58 -8.22
C PRO A 80 5.73 23.97 -7.84
N GLY A 81 6.00 24.21 -6.55
CA GLY A 81 7.34 24.50 -6.03
C GLY A 81 8.23 23.26 -6.08
N ILE A 82 7.73 22.14 -5.58
CA ILE A 82 8.41 20.82 -5.65
C ILE A 82 8.68 20.45 -7.11
N ARG A 83 7.67 20.61 -7.98
CA ARG A 83 7.84 20.35 -9.43
C ARG A 83 8.96 21.15 -10.04
N ARG A 84 9.07 22.43 -9.69
CA ARG A 84 10.12 23.35 -10.17
C ARG A 84 11.48 22.92 -9.64
N GLU A 85 11.59 22.65 -8.35
CA GLU A 85 12.81 22.19 -7.71
C GLU A 85 13.32 20.88 -8.32
N VAL A 86 12.45 19.89 -8.50
CA VAL A 86 12.80 18.62 -9.14
C VAL A 86 13.34 18.84 -10.55
N LYS A 87 12.67 19.69 -11.34
CA LYS A 87 13.13 19.98 -12.71
C LYS A 87 14.49 20.67 -12.73
N MET A 88 14.74 21.62 -11.85
CA MET A 88 16.04 22.32 -11.76
C MET A 88 17.18 21.41 -11.29
N ASN A 89 16.89 20.45 -10.43
CA ASN A 89 17.87 19.56 -9.81
C ASN A 89 17.84 18.13 -10.36
N TYR A 90 17.18 17.89 -11.50
CA TYR A 90 16.88 16.55 -12.00
C TYR A 90 18.11 15.63 -12.08
N LYS A 91 19.23 16.12 -12.63
CA LYS A 91 20.47 15.35 -12.75
C LYS A 91 21.02 14.92 -11.38
N ARG A 92 21.04 15.83 -10.42
CA ARG A 92 21.50 15.57 -9.03
C ARG A 92 20.59 14.59 -8.32
N LEU A 93 19.27 14.77 -8.43
CA LEU A 93 18.27 13.88 -7.80
C LEU A 93 18.32 12.49 -8.39
N ARG A 94 18.50 12.38 -9.72
CA ARG A 94 18.67 11.07 -10.38
C ARG A 94 19.94 10.36 -9.90
N GLU A 95 21.04 11.06 -9.74
CA GLU A 95 22.28 10.47 -9.22
C GLU A 95 22.11 10.04 -7.76
N SER A 96 21.49 10.88 -6.92
CA SER A 96 21.14 10.53 -5.54
C SER A 96 20.24 9.28 -5.49
N GLY A 97 19.25 9.16 -6.39
CA GLY A 97 18.41 7.96 -6.47
C GLY A 97 19.20 6.70 -6.77
N LYS A 98 20.19 6.74 -7.67
CA LYS A 98 21.07 5.60 -7.94
C LYS A 98 21.90 5.14 -6.73
N GLN A 99 22.19 6.05 -5.81
CA GLN A 99 22.94 5.77 -4.59
C GLN A 99 22.03 5.32 -3.43
N SER A 100 20.70 5.46 -3.58
CA SER A 100 19.76 5.05 -2.53
C SER A 100 19.51 3.54 -2.56
N PRO A 101 19.23 2.90 -1.41
CA PRO A 101 19.02 1.45 -1.33
C PRO A 101 17.91 0.90 -2.23
N ASN A 102 16.90 1.72 -2.54
CA ASN A 102 15.72 1.32 -3.34
C ASN A 102 15.60 2.07 -4.67
N GLY A 103 16.61 2.82 -5.08
CA GLY A 103 16.60 3.58 -6.34
C GLY A 103 15.76 4.88 -6.31
N VAL A 104 15.23 5.27 -5.16
CA VAL A 104 14.36 6.45 -5.01
C VAL A 104 15.09 7.56 -4.24
N TRP A 105 15.25 8.73 -4.85
CA TRP A 105 15.97 9.87 -4.28
C TRP A 105 15.35 10.41 -2.97
N SER A 106 14.04 10.26 -2.78
CA SER A 106 13.31 10.71 -1.59
C SER A 106 13.20 9.63 -0.50
N PHE A 107 13.85 8.47 -0.70
CA PHE A 107 13.82 7.40 0.28
C PHE A 107 14.55 7.81 1.56
N ARG A 108 13.84 7.76 2.68
CA ARG A 108 14.40 8.02 4.00
C ARG A 108 14.91 6.72 4.59
N PHE A 109 16.20 6.65 4.83
CA PHE A 109 16.87 5.50 5.41
C PHE A 109 17.50 5.85 6.75
N ASN A 110 17.24 5.00 7.75
CA ASN A 110 17.87 5.04 9.07
C ASN A 110 18.80 3.83 9.22
N SER A 111 20.06 4.07 9.53
CA SER A 111 21.06 3.01 9.71
C SER A 111 21.01 2.32 11.07
N ALA A 112 20.22 2.81 12.01
CA ALA A 112 20.01 2.18 13.31
C ALA A 112 19.32 0.81 13.17
N ARG A 113 19.44 -0.02 14.20
CA ARG A 113 18.80 -1.34 14.28
C ARG A 113 17.58 -1.27 15.21
N ALA A 114 16.46 -1.85 14.78
CA ALA A 114 15.19 -1.76 15.49
C ALA A 114 15.27 -2.31 16.92
N LEU A 115 15.90 -3.48 17.11
CA LEU A 115 15.98 -4.13 18.42
C LEU A 115 17.01 -3.49 19.36
N GLN A 116 17.92 -2.67 18.83
CA GLN A 116 18.88 -1.91 19.63
C GLN A 116 18.34 -0.53 20.04
N THR A 117 17.17 -0.13 19.53
CA THR A 117 16.50 1.11 19.83
C THR A 117 15.42 0.86 20.89
N ALA A 118 15.31 1.76 21.88
CA ALA A 118 14.27 1.67 22.92
C ALA A 118 12.87 1.64 22.29
N SER A 119 11.93 0.91 22.89
CA SER A 119 10.60 0.67 22.35
C SER A 119 9.81 1.96 22.06
N GLU A 120 9.93 2.95 22.93
CA GLU A 120 9.27 4.25 22.78
C GLU A 120 9.83 5.07 21.60
N GLU A 121 11.16 5.07 21.46
CA GLU A 121 11.84 5.73 20.35
C GLU A 121 11.52 5.02 19.03
N ARG A 122 11.52 3.69 19.05
CA ARG A 122 11.15 2.88 17.88
C ARG A 122 9.71 3.16 17.43
N ARG A 123 8.76 3.24 18.38
CA ARG A 123 7.37 3.59 18.09
C ARG A 123 7.27 4.99 17.48
N ARG A 124 7.98 5.97 18.03
CA ARG A 124 8.01 7.35 17.49
C ARG A 124 8.53 7.38 16.04
N GLU A 125 9.63 6.66 15.75
CA GLU A 125 10.15 6.55 14.38
C GLU A 125 9.10 5.94 13.43
N TYR A 126 8.39 4.88 13.84
CA TYR A 126 7.32 4.30 13.02
C TYR A 126 6.16 5.27 12.81
N GLU A 127 5.76 6.04 13.81
CA GLU A 127 4.72 7.08 13.66
C GLU A 127 5.16 8.18 12.67
N GLU A 128 6.41 8.63 12.74
CA GLU A 128 6.96 9.60 11.81
C GLU A 128 6.99 9.06 10.37
N ARG A 129 7.36 7.79 10.20
CA ARG A 129 7.35 7.13 8.89
C ARG A 129 5.94 6.91 8.35
N TRP A 130 5.02 6.56 9.22
CA TRP A 130 3.61 6.43 8.88
C TRP A 130 3.01 7.76 8.42
N ALA A 131 3.30 8.83 9.15
CA ALA A 131 2.88 10.18 8.79
C ALA A 131 3.53 10.69 7.51
N TYR A 132 4.77 10.29 7.23
CA TYR A 132 5.44 10.61 5.95
C TYR A 132 4.88 9.80 4.78
N GLY A 133 4.59 8.52 5.02
CA GLY A 133 4.00 7.60 4.05
C GLY A 133 4.94 6.98 3.04
N GLY A 134 4.38 6.10 2.23
CA GLY A 134 5.05 5.45 1.11
C GLY A 134 6.15 4.47 1.51
N VAL A 135 7.03 4.19 0.56
CA VAL A 135 8.09 3.15 0.69
C VAL A 135 9.10 3.43 1.80
N SER A 136 9.18 4.67 2.29
CA SER A 136 10.11 5.08 3.34
C SER A 136 9.80 4.46 4.70
N PHE A 137 8.61 3.87 4.89
CA PHE A 137 8.27 3.12 6.11
C PHE A 137 9.25 1.97 6.36
N MET A 138 9.60 1.20 5.33
CA MET A 138 10.57 0.10 5.44
C MET A 138 12.01 0.56 5.60
N GLY A 139 12.29 1.85 5.44
CA GLY A 139 13.58 2.48 5.72
C GLY A 139 13.72 2.97 7.17
N ALA A 140 12.75 2.70 8.05
CA ALA A 140 12.79 3.12 9.45
C ALA A 140 13.97 2.54 10.23
N TYR A 141 14.39 1.33 9.89
CA TYR A 141 15.57 0.68 10.47
C TYR A 141 16.26 -0.20 9.44
N ALA A 142 17.60 -0.36 9.57
CA ALA A 142 18.43 -1.08 8.60
C ALA A 142 18.17 -2.59 8.56
N ASP A 143 17.67 -3.17 9.64
CA ASP A 143 17.49 -4.61 9.84
C ASP A 143 16.07 -5.13 9.54
N LEU A 144 15.12 -4.24 9.24
CA LEU A 144 13.71 -4.64 9.02
C LEU A 144 13.53 -5.67 7.88
N MET A 145 14.37 -5.64 6.87
CA MET A 145 14.26 -6.55 5.72
C MET A 145 15.03 -7.87 5.92
N PHE A 146 15.85 -7.98 6.96
CA PHE A 146 16.81 -9.09 7.10
C PHE A 146 16.66 -9.86 8.41
N GLU A 147 16.14 -9.23 9.46
CA GLU A 147 16.00 -9.81 10.79
C GLU A 147 14.51 -10.01 11.12
N PRO A 148 14.03 -11.25 11.25
CA PRO A 148 12.60 -11.52 11.49
C PRO A 148 12.02 -10.83 12.72
N GLU A 149 12.79 -10.79 13.83
CA GLU A 149 12.34 -10.14 15.07
C GLU A 149 12.25 -8.61 14.92
N ALA A 150 13.18 -8.00 14.19
CA ALA A 150 13.10 -6.58 13.86
C ALA A 150 11.89 -6.29 12.95
N ASN A 151 11.69 -7.11 11.93
CA ASN A 151 10.55 -7.03 11.02
C ASN A 151 9.21 -7.10 11.78
N GLU A 152 9.10 -8.01 12.75
CA GLU A 152 7.89 -8.19 13.55
C GLU A 152 7.50 -6.92 14.30
N THR A 153 8.47 -6.11 14.75
CA THR A 153 8.16 -4.82 15.42
C THR A 153 7.48 -3.82 14.48
N ALA A 154 7.85 -3.80 13.20
CA ALA A 154 7.21 -2.97 12.18
C ALA A 154 5.86 -3.55 11.76
N ALA A 155 5.78 -4.88 11.65
CA ALA A 155 4.56 -5.60 11.31
C ALA A 155 3.48 -5.36 12.37
N GLU A 156 3.83 -5.46 13.65
CA GLU A 156 2.89 -5.23 14.76
C GLU A 156 2.41 -3.77 14.79
N PHE A 157 3.30 -2.81 14.58
CA PHE A 157 2.91 -1.42 14.46
C PHE A 157 1.83 -1.21 13.38
N VAL A 158 1.99 -1.80 12.19
CA VAL A 158 0.99 -1.66 11.11
C VAL A 158 -0.31 -2.40 11.45
N ARG A 159 -0.26 -3.55 12.12
CA ARG A 159 -1.45 -4.26 12.61
C ARG A 159 -2.23 -3.41 13.62
N ASP A 160 -1.53 -2.73 14.52
CA ASP A 160 -2.15 -1.81 15.47
C ASP A 160 -2.83 -0.65 14.74
N LYS A 161 -2.20 -0.08 13.71
CA LYS A 161 -2.83 0.96 12.88
C LYS A 161 -4.09 0.45 12.17
N ILE A 162 -4.12 -0.79 11.70
CA ILE A 162 -5.34 -1.38 11.13
C ILE A 162 -6.45 -1.42 12.20
N ARG A 163 -6.15 -1.88 13.43
CA ARG A 163 -7.11 -1.94 14.54
C ARG A 163 -7.59 -0.57 14.99
N GLU A 164 -6.72 0.45 14.95
CA GLU A 164 -7.06 1.84 15.26
C GLU A 164 -8.01 2.46 14.23
N ILE A 165 -7.77 2.18 12.94
CA ILE A 165 -8.48 2.84 11.82
C ILE A 165 -9.82 2.14 11.53
N VAL A 166 -9.86 0.81 11.58
CA VAL A 166 -11.04 0.01 11.22
C VAL A 166 -11.97 -0.12 12.42
N ARG A 167 -13.14 0.50 12.32
CA ARG A 167 -14.10 0.59 13.45
C ARG A 167 -14.71 -0.75 13.88
N ASP A 168 -14.94 -1.64 12.92
CA ASP A 168 -15.49 -2.97 13.20
C ASP A 168 -14.33 -3.92 13.55
N PRO A 169 -14.27 -4.46 14.79
CA PRO A 169 -13.17 -5.33 15.22
C PRO A 169 -13.06 -6.64 14.41
N GLN A 170 -14.16 -7.19 13.93
CA GLN A 170 -14.15 -8.42 13.12
C GLN A 170 -13.55 -8.12 11.73
N VAL A 171 -13.92 -6.99 11.15
CA VAL A 171 -13.34 -6.53 9.88
C VAL A 171 -11.86 -6.18 10.08
N ALA A 172 -11.49 -5.50 11.17
CA ALA A 172 -10.10 -5.20 11.49
C ALA A 172 -9.24 -6.47 11.52
N GLU A 173 -9.64 -7.49 12.28
CA GLU A 173 -8.90 -8.75 12.37
C GLU A 173 -8.85 -9.52 11.03
N ALA A 174 -9.89 -9.43 10.20
CA ALA A 174 -9.87 -10.00 8.85
C ALA A 174 -8.87 -9.30 7.92
N LEU A 175 -8.53 -8.03 8.20
CA LEU A 175 -7.56 -7.23 7.45
C LEU A 175 -6.14 -7.30 8.00
N VAL A 176 -5.92 -7.90 9.17
CA VAL A 176 -4.60 -8.04 9.81
C VAL A 176 -3.75 -9.09 9.08
N PRO A 177 -2.62 -8.71 8.46
CA PRO A 177 -1.70 -9.68 7.84
C PRO A 177 -0.88 -10.43 8.90
N ARG A 178 -0.58 -11.71 8.62
CA ARG A 178 0.15 -12.60 9.53
C ARG A 178 1.43 -13.16 8.91
N TYR A 179 2.09 -12.38 8.07
CA TYR A 179 3.35 -12.73 7.41
C TYR A 179 4.33 -11.55 7.52
N VAL A 180 5.55 -11.74 7.06
CA VAL A 180 6.64 -10.75 7.11
C VAL A 180 6.27 -9.50 6.30
N ILE A 181 6.31 -8.32 6.91
CA ILE A 181 6.06 -7.05 6.21
C ILE A 181 7.17 -6.78 5.18
N GLY A 182 6.79 -6.29 4.01
CA GLY A 182 7.72 -6.01 2.91
C GLY A 182 7.94 -7.17 1.94
N CYS A 183 7.37 -8.36 2.19
CA CYS A 183 7.53 -9.54 1.34
C CYS A 183 6.38 -9.79 0.35
N LYS A 184 5.37 -8.89 0.30
CA LYS A 184 4.22 -9.06 -0.60
C LYS A 184 3.67 -7.72 -1.05
#